data_d830bafa7197b981553b42392d713fc9
#
_entry.id   d830bafa7197b981553b42392d713fc9
#
_cell.length_a   1.000
_cell.length_b   1.000
_cell.length_c   1.000
_cell.angle_alpha   90.00
_cell.angle_beta   90.00
_cell.angle_gamma   90.00
#
_symmetry.space_group_name_H-M   'P 1'
#
loop_
_entity.id
_entity.type
_entity.pdbx_description
1 polymer ?
#
loop_
_entity_poly.entity_id
_entity_poly.type
_entity_poly.pdbx_seq_one_letter_code
_entity_poly.pdbx_strand_id
1 'polypeptide(L)'
;RSKSTQTPDAAVTIVKEYAKKHFPSTPILDFALEVEQVTTKKKNNLILNVDGCIAACFVDMMRNCGAFEKEEVSEIIANGALNGMFVLGRSIGFIGHYLDQKRLKQGLYRHPWDDISYIGTTLSELETST
;
A
#
# COMPACT_ATOMS: atom_id res chain seq x y z
N ARG A 1 12.39 -16.01 -13.50
CA ARG A 1 11.93 -14.59 -13.37
C ARG A 1 10.90 -14.35 -14.44
N SER A 2 9.62 -14.45 -14.09
CA SER A 2 8.51 -14.06 -14.95
C SER A 2 8.65 -12.56 -15.27
N LYS A 3 8.66 -12.22 -16.57
CA LYS A 3 8.44 -10.85 -17.02
C LYS A 3 6.96 -10.53 -16.72
N SER A 4 6.69 -9.92 -15.58
CA SER A 4 5.37 -9.34 -15.36
C SER A 4 5.25 -8.14 -16.29
N THR A 5 4.46 -8.27 -17.33
CA THR A 5 3.84 -7.14 -18.02
C THR A 5 3.02 -6.42 -16.96
N GLN A 6 3.51 -5.27 -16.50
CA GLN A 6 2.82 -4.51 -15.46
C GLN A 6 1.57 -3.89 -16.06
N THR A 7 0.46 -4.58 -15.89
CA THR A 7 -0.85 -3.93 -15.88
C THR A 7 -0.89 -2.98 -14.68
N PRO A 8 -1.39 -1.74 -14.85
CA PRO A 8 -1.62 -0.85 -13.73
C PRO A 8 -2.40 -1.59 -12.64
N ASP A 9 -2.01 -1.40 -11.37
CA ASP A 9 -2.70 -2.01 -10.24
C ASP A 9 -4.18 -1.58 -10.29
N ALA A 10 -5.08 -2.56 -10.32
CA ALA A 10 -6.52 -2.31 -10.39
C ALA A 10 -6.98 -1.40 -9.23
N ALA A 11 -6.37 -1.53 -8.05
CA ALA A 11 -6.65 -0.69 -6.90
C ALA A 11 -6.27 0.79 -7.17
N VAL A 12 -5.12 1.04 -7.80
CA VAL A 12 -4.71 2.40 -8.19
C VAL A 12 -5.71 3.02 -9.16
N THR A 13 -6.17 2.25 -10.13
CA THR A 13 -7.16 2.73 -11.12
C THR A 13 -8.45 3.14 -10.43
N ILE A 14 -9.00 2.29 -9.57
CA ILE A 14 -10.26 2.55 -8.85
C ILE A 14 -10.13 3.81 -7.96
N VAL A 15 -9.07 3.89 -7.15
CA VAL A 15 -8.85 5.01 -6.22
C VAL A 15 -8.67 6.32 -6.99
N LYS A 16 -7.87 6.32 -8.04
CA LYS A 16 -7.62 7.48 -8.91
C LYS A 16 -8.91 7.99 -9.57
N GLU A 17 -9.69 7.10 -10.17
CA GLU A 17 -10.95 7.45 -10.83
C GLU A 17 -11.96 8.01 -9.83
N TYR A 18 -12.06 7.41 -8.64
CA TYR A 18 -12.92 7.90 -7.58
C TYR A 18 -12.53 9.30 -7.13
N ALA A 19 -11.24 9.53 -6.84
CA ALA A 19 -10.74 10.83 -6.42
C ALA A 19 -10.99 11.91 -7.48
N LYS A 20 -10.69 11.63 -8.74
CA LYS A 20 -10.94 12.54 -9.86
C LYS A 20 -12.40 12.93 -10.04
N LYS A 21 -13.30 12.01 -9.73
CA LYS A 21 -14.75 12.22 -9.88
C LYS A 21 -15.39 12.97 -8.71
N HIS A 22 -14.88 12.75 -7.49
CA HIS A 22 -15.59 13.16 -6.27
C HIS A 22 -14.86 14.23 -5.45
N PHE A 23 -13.55 14.41 -5.63
CA PHE A 23 -12.83 15.43 -4.88
C PHE A 23 -12.95 16.80 -5.57
N PRO A 24 -13.03 17.89 -4.79
CA PRO A 24 -13.08 19.25 -5.35
C PRO A 24 -11.85 19.60 -6.20
N SER A 25 -10.68 19.10 -5.82
CA SER A 25 -9.42 19.23 -6.56
C SER A 25 -8.46 18.11 -6.16
N THR A 26 -7.49 17.80 -7.05
CA THR A 26 -6.54 16.70 -6.84
C THR A 26 -5.10 17.10 -7.21
N PRO A 27 -4.57 18.22 -6.70
CA PRO A 27 -3.26 18.73 -7.12
C PRO A 27 -2.11 17.78 -6.76
N ILE A 28 -2.16 17.10 -5.62
CA ILE A 28 -1.11 16.15 -5.22
C ILE A 28 -1.16 14.86 -6.04
N LEU A 29 -2.38 14.37 -6.31
CA LEU A 29 -2.56 13.22 -7.20
C LEU A 29 -2.10 13.56 -8.63
N ASP A 30 -2.40 14.76 -9.14
CA ASP A 30 -1.96 15.21 -10.45
C ASP A 30 -0.44 15.26 -10.55
N PHE A 31 0.21 15.85 -9.55
CA PHE A 31 1.66 15.86 -9.45
C PHE A 31 2.25 14.43 -9.42
N ALA A 32 1.67 13.52 -8.65
CA ALA A 32 2.13 12.14 -8.60
C ALA A 32 2.02 11.43 -9.96
N LEU A 33 0.95 11.70 -10.72
CA LEU A 33 0.77 11.16 -12.07
C LEU A 33 1.74 11.78 -13.09
N GLU A 34 2.08 13.05 -12.97
CA GLU A 34 3.12 13.68 -13.80
C GLU A 34 4.51 13.08 -13.49
N VAL A 35 4.83 12.85 -12.22
CA VAL A 35 6.06 12.17 -11.82
C VAL A 35 6.11 10.77 -12.44
N GLU A 36 5.00 10.01 -12.40
CA GLU A 36 4.90 8.69 -13.05
C GLU A 36 5.23 8.76 -14.54
N GLN A 37 4.71 9.75 -15.26
CA GLN A 37 5.00 9.93 -16.68
C GLN A 37 6.49 10.18 -16.96
N VAL A 38 7.18 10.90 -16.08
CA VAL A 38 8.61 11.16 -16.19
C VAL A 38 9.44 9.92 -15.84
N THR A 39 9.08 9.23 -14.76
CA THR A 39 9.83 8.06 -14.27
C THR A 39 9.68 6.86 -15.20
N THR A 40 8.51 6.64 -15.78
CA THR A 40 8.26 5.55 -16.74
C THR A 40 9.02 5.71 -18.05
N LYS A 41 9.38 6.95 -18.45
CA LYS A 41 10.29 7.19 -19.59
C LYS A 41 11.70 6.65 -19.34
N LYS A 42 12.17 6.65 -18.09
CA LYS A 42 13.48 6.11 -17.71
C LYS A 42 13.41 4.60 -17.52
N LYS A 43 12.36 4.13 -16.87
CA LYS A 43 12.17 2.72 -16.55
C LYS A 43 10.66 2.43 -16.47
N ASN A 44 10.16 1.65 -17.40
CA ASN A 44 8.73 1.38 -17.59
C ASN A 44 8.01 0.72 -16.40
N ASN A 45 8.74 0.27 -15.38
CA ASN A 45 8.20 -0.30 -14.16
C ASN A 45 8.17 0.69 -12.97
N LEU A 46 8.53 1.95 -13.16
CA LEU A 46 8.42 3.00 -12.14
C LEU A 46 7.06 3.69 -12.24
N ILE A 47 6.01 2.91 -12.00
CA ILE A 47 4.62 3.37 -11.94
C ILE A 47 4.23 3.79 -10.53
N LEU A 48 3.21 4.63 -10.42
CA LEU A 48 2.60 4.99 -9.14
C LEU A 48 1.97 3.74 -8.52
N ASN A 49 2.49 3.30 -7.39
CA ASN A 49 1.94 2.16 -6.66
C ASN A 49 0.70 2.58 -5.84
N VAL A 50 -0.01 1.58 -5.27
CA VAL A 50 -1.21 1.81 -4.48
C VAL A 50 -0.93 2.69 -3.26
N ASP A 51 0.22 2.53 -2.62
CA ASP A 51 0.60 3.27 -1.42
C ASP A 51 0.76 4.77 -1.73
N GLY A 52 1.49 5.10 -2.80
CA GLY A 52 1.66 6.47 -3.26
C GLY A 52 0.35 7.10 -3.74
N CYS A 53 -0.50 6.32 -4.41
CA CYS A 53 -1.81 6.79 -4.86
C CYS A 53 -2.73 7.12 -3.68
N ILE A 54 -2.82 6.24 -2.68
CA ILE A 54 -3.61 6.47 -1.46
C ILE A 54 -3.06 7.67 -0.69
N ALA A 55 -1.73 7.79 -0.57
CA ALA A 55 -1.11 8.91 0.10
C ALA A 55 -1.46 10.25 -0.57
N ALA A 56 -1.34 10.33 -1.90
CA ALA A 56 -1.69 11.52 -2.66
C ALA A 56 -3.16 11.89 -2.50
N CYS A 57 -4.06 10.93 -2.67
CA CYS A 57 -5.49 11.14 -2.48
C CYS A 57 -5.86 11.56 -1.06
N PHE A 58 -5.22 10.97 -0.04
CA PHE A 58 -5.47 11.34 1.35
C PHE A 58 -5.07 12.79 1.63
N VAL A 59 -3.90 13.22 1.15
CA VAL A 59 -3.46 14.62 1.32
C VAL A 59 -4.40 15.58 0.60
N ASP A 60 -4.82 15.27 -0.63
CA ASP A 60 -5.78 16.09 -1.37
C ASP A 60 -7.12 16.17 -0.64
N MET A 61 -7.63 15.06 -0.12
CA MET A 61 -8.85 15.03 0.67
C MET A 61 -8.75 15.90 1.91
N MET A 62 -7.69 15.74 2.71
CA MET A 62 -7.51 16.49 3.95
C MET A 62 -7.38 17.99 3.71
N ARG A 63 -6.67 18.39 2.64
CA ARG A 63 -6.48 19.81 2.30
C ARG A 63 -7.71 20.50 1.72
N ASN A 64 -8.62 19.73 1.14
CA ASN A 64 -9.78 20.27 0.43
C ASN A 64 -11.13 19.98 1.10
N CYS A 65 -11.16 19.26 2.21
CA CYS A 65 -12.40 18.97 2.93
C CYS A 65 -12.92 20.15 3.76
N GLY A 66 -12.12 21.20 3.97
CA GLY A 66 -12.49 22.39 4.72
C GLY A 66 -12.57 22.17 6.24
N ALA A 67 -12.17 21.02 6.75
CA ALA A 67 -12.22 20.68 8.17
C ALA A 67 -10.91 20.93 8.91
N PHE A 68 -9.79 21.10 8.17
CA PHE A 68 -8.44 21.21 8.74
C PHE A 68 -7.68 22.38 8.15
N GLU A 69 -6.90 23.06 8.99
CA GLU A 69 -5.92 24.02 8.54
C GLU A 69 -4.69 23.32 7.94
N LYS A 70 -3.90 24.04 7.15
CA LYS A 70 -2.76 23.47 6.43
C LYS A 70 -1.69 22.89 7.37
N GLU A 71 -1.48 23.53 8.50
CA GLU A 71 -0.56 23.14 9.55
C GLU A 71 -1.02 21.84 10.22
N GLU A 72 -2.31 21.73 10.53
CA GLU A 72 -2.92 20.52 11.11
C GLU A 72 -2.77 19.31 10.17
N VAL A 73 -3.01 19.50 8.87
CA VAL A 73 -2.81 18.43 7.88
C VAL A 73 -1.36 17.95 7.87
N SER A 74 -0.41 18.88 7.96
CA SER A 74 1.01 18.54 8.02
C SER A 74 1.38 17.75 9.27
N GLU A 75 0.81 18.11 10.41
CA GLU A 75 0.99 17.39 11.68
C GLU A 75 0.37 15.99 11.64
N ILE A 76 -0.84 15.85 11.13
CA ILE A 76 -1.53 14.56 10.97
C ILE A 76 -0.69 13.59 10.12
N ILE A 77 -0.11 14.10 9.02
CA ILE A 77 0.77 13.30 8.15
C ILE A 77 2.05 12.91 8.88
N ALA A 78 2.68 13.87 9.57
CA ALA A 78 3.92 13.64 10.31
C ALA A 78 3.74 12.62 11.45
N ASN A 79 2.56 12.59 12.07
CA ASN A 79 2.18 11.61 13.10
C ASN A 79 1.85 10.21 12.57
N GLY A 80 1.98 9.99 11.26
CA GLY A 80 1.85 8.66 10.66
C GLY A 80 0.42 8.24 10.34
N ALA A 81 -0.52 9.18 10.12
CA ALA A 81 -1.90 8.88 9.77
C ALA A 81 -2.01 7.98 8.52
N LEU A 82 -1.12 8.15 7.54
CA LEU A 82 -1.07 7.28 6.35
C LEU A 82 -0.78 5.83 6.72
N ASN A 83 0.16 5.57 7.63
CA ASN A 83 0.42 4.22 8.12
C ASN A 83 -0.79 3.65 8.85
N GLY A 84 -1.50 4.47 9.64
CA GLY A 84 -2.74 4.09 10.30
C GLY A 84 -3.83 3.66 9.31
N MET A 85 -3.96 4.32 8.18
CA MET A 85 -4.91 3.93 7.12
C MET A 85 -4.57 2.54 6.53
N PHE A 86 -3.29 2.24 6.31
CA PHE A 86 -2.88 0.92 5.86
C PHE A 86 -3.20 -0.16 6.89
N VAL A 87 -2.94 0.11 8.17
CA VAL A 87 -3.30 -0.80 9.26
C VAL A 87 -4.80 -1.05 9.29
N LEU A 88 -5.62 0.01 9.17
CA LEU A 88 -7.08 -0.09 9.13
C LEU A 88 -7.55 -0.96 7.95
N GLY A 89 -7.09 -0.67 6.74
CA GLY A 89 -7.45 -1.44 5.55
C GLY A 89 -7.06 -2.90 5.66
N ARG A 90 -5.89 -3.18 6.20
CA ARG A 90 -5.41 -4.55 6.44
C ARG A 90 -6.25 -5.26 7.49
N SER A 91 -6.64 -4.57 8.56
CA SER A 91 -7.48 -5.12 9.62
C SER A 91 -8.88 -5.48 9.12
N ILE A 92 -9.47 -4.65 8.28
CA ILE A 92 -10.76 -4.92 7.62
C ILE A 92 -10.64 -6.19 6.75
N GLY A 93 -9.55 -6.31 5.98
CA GLY A 93 -9.27 -7.50 5.17
C GLY A 93 -9.14 -8.77 6.01
N PHE A 94 -8.45 -8.71 7.14
CA PHE A 94 -8.35 -9.85 8.06
C PHE A 94 -9.69 -10.26 8.65
N ILE A 95 -10.53 -9.30 9.04
CA ILE A 95 -11.88 -9.58 9.56
C ILE A 95 -12.72 -10.25 8.48
N GLY A 96 -12.73 -9.71 7.26
CA GLY A 96 -13.46 -10.29 6.13
C GLY A 96 -13.02 -11.72 5.85
N HIS A 97 -11.71 -11.95 5.74
CA HIS A 97 -11.15 -13.28 5.50
C HIS A 97 -11.46 -14.27 6.62
N TYR A 98 -11.38 -13.84 7.89
CA TYR A 98 -11.77 -14.66 9.03
C TYR A 98 -13.26 -15.09 8.94
N LEU A 99 -14.16 -14.15 8.62
CA LEU A 99 -15.58 -14.44 8.48
C LEU A 99 -15.86 -15.39 7.33
N ASP A 100 -15.15 -15.25 6.20
CA ASP A 100 -15.26 -16.16 5.06
C ASP A 100 -14.78 -17.58 5.41
N GLN A 101 -13.65 -17.72 6.10
CA GLN A 101 -13.17 -19.02 6.58
C GLN A 101 -14.16 -19.67 7.54
N LYS A 102 -14.77 -18.91 8.44
CA LYS A 102 -15.80 -19.42 9.35
C LYS A 102 -17.04 -19.91 8.58
N ARG A 103 -17.49 -19.13 7.57
CA ARG A 103 -18.63 -19.49 6.71
C ARG A 103 -18.36 -20.76 5.92
N LEU A 104 -17.15 -20.89 5.37
CA LEU A 104 -16.72 -22.06 4.60
C LEU A 104 -16.34 -23.26 5.50
N LYS A 105 -16.40 -23.12 6.82
CA LYS A 105 -15.95 -24.14 7.80
C LYS A 105 -14.51 -24.60 7.58
N GLN A 106 -13.67 -23.70 7.09
CA GLN A 106 -12.23 -23.94 6.93
C GLN A 106 -11.51 -23.67 8.24
N GLY A 107 -10.55 -24.53 8.57
CA GLY A 107 -9.65 -24.32 9.69
C GLY A 107 -8.61 -23.25 9.42
N LEU A 108 -7.86 -22.88 10.45
CA LEU A 108 -6.71 -22.01 10.31
C LEU A 108 -5.67 -22.66 9.39
N TYR A 109 -5.29 -21.95 8.32
CA TYR A 109 -4.17 -22.41 7.49
C TYR A 109 -2.88 -22.41 8.32
N ARG A 110 -2.18 -23.52 8.25
CA ARG A 110 -0.83 -23.67 8.81
C ARG A 110 0.10 -24.05 7.68
N HIS A 111 1.15 -23.29 7.51
CA HIS A 111 2.18 -23.62 6.54
C HIS A 111 2.87 -24.92 6.97
N PRO A 112 3.03 -25.91 6.06
CA PRO A 112 3.74 -27.15 6.37
C PRO A 112 5.15 -26.86 6.87
N TRP A 113 5.58 -27.56 7.93
CA TRP A 113 6.92 -27.36 8.49
C TRP A 113 8.03 -27.62 7.48
N ASP A 114 7.84 -28.60 6.61
CA ASP A 114 8.82 -29.02 5.62
C ASP A 114 9.01 -27.99 4.49
N ASP A 115 8.06 -27.05 4.35
CA ASP A 115 8.10 -25.96 3.37
C ASP A 115 8.70 -24.67 3.95
N ILE A 116 9.03 -24.65 5.25
CA ILE A 116 9.62 -23.47 5.88
C ILE A 116 11.13 -23.47 5.63
N SER A 117 11.58 -22.55 4.80
CA SER A 117 13.00 -22.34 4.54
C SER A 117 13.55 -21.23 5.43
N TYR A 118 14.50 -21.58 6.28
CA TYR A 118 15.28 -20.60 7.05
C TYR A 118 16.58 -20.31 6.32
N ILE A 119 16.72 -19.05 5.87
CA ILE A 119 17.98 -18.56 5.27
C ILE A 119 18.71 -17.82 6.39
N GLY A 120 19.49 -18.53 7.15
CA GLY A 120 20.29 -17.96 8.25
C GLY A 120 21.54 -18.80 8.49
N THR A 121 22.53 -18.19 9.11
CA THR A 121 23.73 -18.90 9.54
C THR A 121 23.35 -19.89 10.65
N THR A 122 23.72 -21.14 10.51
CA THR A 122 23.50 -22.12 11.55
C THR A 122 24.42 -21.84 12.76
N LEU A 123 23.97 -22.21 13.97
CA LEU A 123 24.78 -22.03 15.19
C LEU A 123 26.18 -22.66 15.06
N SER A 124 26.29 -23.78 14.33
CA SER A 124 27.57 -24.44 14.05
C SER A 124 28.53 -23.61 13.18
N GLU A 125 28.01 -22.75 12.31
CA GLU A 125 28.84 -21.86 11.49
C GLU A 125 29.32 -20.64 12.26
N LEU A 126 28.59 -20.23 13.30
CA LEU A 126 29.00 -19.14 14.22
C LEU A 126 30.10 -19.59 15.18
N GLU A 127 30.11 -20.86 15.61
CA GLU A 127 31.12 -21.40 16.52
C GLU A 127 32.48 -21.65 15.85
N THR A 128 32.50 -21.79 14.50
CA THR A 128 33.76 -21.98 13.75
C THR A 128 34.43 -20.67 13.34
N SER A 129 33.80 -19.52 13.60
CA SER A 129 34.33 -18.19 13.24
C SER A 129 34.98 -17.45 14.42
N THR A 130 35.16 -18.10 15.59
CA THR A 130 35.81 -17.59 16.78
C THR A 130 37.12 -18.31 16.96
#